data_69a66fd2bd8d6b8385af39c9b62e6ecf
#
_entry.id   69a66fd2bd8d6b8385af39c9b62e6ecf
#
_cell.length_a   1.000
_cell.length_b   1.000
_cell.length_c   1.000
_cell.angle_alpha   90.00
_cell.angle_beta   90.00
_cell.angle_gamma   90.00
#
_symmetry.space_group_name_H-M   'P 1'
#
loop_
_entity.id
_entity.type
_entity.pdbx_description
1 polymer ?
#
loop_
_entity_poly.entity_id
_entity_poly.type
_entity_poly.pdbx_seq_one_letter_code
_entity_poly.pdbx_strand_id
1 'polypeptide(L)'
;MEYVYMMGFLAALLMALGLTPLVKRFAVRVGAVDAPNQRKVHTRIMPRLGGLAIYLAFIGAFLVALPLMEGYKPHVIWGLLLGATIVTIVGALDDRFDLSPKVKLLGQMLASGVVVAFGVKVDFVTLPFGDGTQMGWLSIPITIFWIVGVTNAINLIDGLDGLAAGVSAIATGTIFVLSLLMGNVTVALLSAVLLGSILGFLFFNFHPAKIFMGDSGALFLGFSLATLSVLGFKQATLVSFVVPIFILGVPLSDTFFAIVRRTLNRTPISAADKNHLHHCLLALGLGHRNSVLVIYGIAAMFATSAVLLSTVAQWVALIVIAVTLLILQVGAEMIGIVQKGKRPVISFVQRLLSLKQSERM
;
A
#
# COMPACT_ATOMS: atom_id res chain seq x y z
N MET A 1 5.12 12.58 -24.48
CA MET A 1 4.53 12.25 -23.16
C MET A 1 5.55 11.67 -22.18
N GLU A 2 6.51 10.85 -22.62
CA GLU A 2 7.53 10.23 -21.74
C GLU A 2 8.35 11.25 -20.94
N TYR A 3 8.77 12.36 -21.57
CA TYR A 3 9.49 13.43 -20.88
C TYR A 3 8.68 14.08 -19.74
N VAL A 4 7.34 14.13 -19.87
CA VAL A 4 6.47 14.72 -18.82
C VAL A 4 6.46 13.84 -17.58
N TYR A 5 6.41 12.49 -17.75
CA TYR A 5 6.50 11.55 -16.63
C TYR A 5 7.86 11.66 -15.92
N MET A 6 8.94 11.70 -16.71
CA MET A 6 10.29 11.84 -16.16
C MET A 6 10.47 13.16 -15.44
N MET A 7 10.01 14.28 -16.02
CA MET A 7 10.05 15.60 -15.36
C MET A 7 9.25 15.60 -14.06
N GLY A 8 8.01 15.08 -14.07
CA GLY A 8 7.17 14.98 -12.87
C GLY A 8 7.83 14.14 -11.79
N PHE A 9 8.39 12.98 -12.15
CA PHE A 9 9.13 12.12 -11.24
C PHE A 9 10.35 12.82 -10.62
N LEU A 10 11.21 13.43 -11.47
CA LEU A 10 12.43 14.11 -11.00
C LEU A 10 12.11 15.34 -10.14
N ALA A 11 11.10 16.12 -10.54
CA ALA A 11 10.64 17.27 -9.76
C ALA A 11 10.16 16.81 -8.37
N ALA A 12 9.33 15.76 -8.31
CA ALA A 12 8.85 15.21 -7.05
C ALA A 12 9.98 14.66 -6.16
N LEU A 13 10.93 13.94 -6.76
CA LEU A 13 12.10 13.40 -6.06
C LEU A 13 12.92 14.53 -5.43
N LEU A 14 13.26 15.55 -6.22
CA LEU A 14 14.08 16.69 -5.76
C LEU A 14 13.32 17.52 -4.70
N MET A 15 12.01 17.77 -4.91
CA MET A 15 11.18 18.45 -3.93
C MET A 15 11.11 17.66 -2.61
N ALA A 16 10.91 16.33 -2.64
CA ALA A 16 10.89 15.52 -1.43
C ALA A 16 12.23 15.53 -0.71
N LEU A 17 13.35 15.44 -1.43
CA LEU A 17 14.70 15.55 -0.85
C LEU A 17 14.91 16.90 -0.16
N GLY A 18 14.43 18.00 -0.74
CA GLY A 18 14.55 19.35 -0.17
C GLY A 18 13.56 19.61 0.98
N LEU A 19 12.30 19.16 0.83
CA LEU A 19 11.24 19.41 1.82
C LEU A 19 11.39 18.55 3.08
N THR A 20 11.87 17.30 2.98
CA THR A 20 11.96 16.41 4.13
C THR A 20 12.79 16.98 5.29
N PRO A 21 13.98 17.59 5.08
CA PRO A 21 14.71 18.24 6.16
C PRO A 21 13.97 19.44 6.78
N LEU A 22 13.19 20.17 5.97
CA LEU A 22 12.39 21.31 6.45
C LEU A 22 11.22 20.83 7.30
N VAL A 23 10.48 19.82 6.82
CA VAL A 23 9.39 19.19 7.55
C VAL A 23 9.88 18.54 8.84
N LYS A 24 11.06 17.92 8.83
CA LYS A 24 11.70 17.41 10.05
C LYS A 24 11.88 18.48 11.12
N ARG A 25 12.39 19.68 10.73
CA ARG A 25 12.55 20.81 11.67
C ARG A 25 11.18 21.34 12.14
N PHE A 26 10.21 21.40 11.24
CA PHE A 26 8.84 21.81 11.55
C PHE A 26 8.18 20.86 12.56
N ALA A 27 8.29 19.53 12.34
CA ALA A 27 7.74 18.51 13.23
C ALA A 27 8.24 18.66 14.68
N VAL A 28 9.54 18.92 14.84
CA VAL A 28 10.14 19.17 16.17
C VAL A 28 9.57 20.45 16.79
N ARG A 29 9.40 21.53 16.00
CA ARG A 29 8.86 22.82 16.52
C ARG A 29 7.43 22.70 16.99
N VAL A 30 6.58 21.96 16.25
CA VAL A 30 5.16 21.77 16.62
C VAL A 30 4.95 20.66 17.64
N GLY A 31 6.02 19.95 18.02
CA GLY A 31 5.97 18.85 18.98
C GLY A 31 5.32 17.57 18.44
N ALA A 32 5.28 17.38 17.12
CA ALA A 32 4.87 16.13 16.48
C ALA A 32 6.07 15.16 16.46
N VAL A 33 6.35 14.59 17.62
CA VAL A 33 7.54 13.73 17.88
C VAL A 33 7.12 12.45 18.60
N ASP A 34 7.82 11.37 18.29
CA ASP A 34 7.66 10.09 18.94
C ASP A 34 8.74 9.90 20.02
N ALA A 35 8.33 9.84 21.28
CA ALA A 35 9.23 9.60 22.39
C ALA A 35 9.45 8.09 22.58
N PRO A 36 10.68 7.64 22.91
CA PRO A 36 10.97 6.25 23.25
C PRO A 36 10.13 5.79 24.44
N ASN A 37 9.58 4.58 24.36
CA ASN A 37 8.97 3.90 25.48
C ASN A 37 9.33 2.39 25.43
N GLN A 38 9.03 1.65 26.51
CA GLN A 38 9.38 0.22 26.64
C GLN A 38 8.76 -0.69 25.56
N ARG A 39 7.84 -0.18 24.74
CA ARG A 39 7.16 -0.94 23.67
C ARG A 39 7.71 -0.63 22.29
N LYS A 40 8.57 0.39 22.14
CA LYS A 40 9.07 0.91 20.85
C LYS A 40 10.49 0.46 20.59
N VAL A 41 10.83 0.26 19.32
CA VAL A 41 12.15 -0.24 18.89
C VAL A 41 13.20 0.87 18.88
N HIS A 42 12.78 2.14 18.75
CA HIS A 42 13.72 3.27 18.70
C HIS A 42 14.09 3.79 20.10
N THR A 43 15.34 4.25 20.23
CA THR A 43 15.93 4.75 21.49
C THR A 43 16.06 6.28 21.55
N ARG A 44 15.70 6.99 20.47
CA ARG A 44 15.81 8.45 20.34
C ARG A 44 14.44 9.06 20.02
N ILE A 45 14.25 10.33 20.40
CA ILE A 45 13.06 11.09 19.99
C ILE A 45 13.08 11.25 18.45
N MET A 46 12.01 10.80 17.79
CA MET A 46 11.89 10.80 16.34
C MET A 46 10.77 11.73 15.86
N PRO A 47 11.05 12.65 14.92
CA PRO A 47 9.99 13.45 14.31
C PRO A 47 9.03 12.58 13.48
N ARG A 48 7.70 12.86 13.51
CA ARG A 48 6.63 12.05 12.89
C ARG A 48 5.95 12.87 11.84
N LEU A 49 6.14 13.59 11.05
CA LEU A 49 5.39 14.31 10.01
C LEU A 49 5.96 14.06 8.60
N GLY A 50 6.70 12.95 8.43
CA GLY A 50 7.36 12.67 7.15
C GLY A 50 6.40 12.62 5.96
N GLY A 51 5.17 12.18 6.19
CA GLY A 51 4.13 12.17 5.18
C GLY A 51 3.79 13.54 4.60
N LEU A 52 3.89 14.60 5.41
CA LEU A 52 3.68 15.96 4.91
C LEU A 52 4.72 16.34 3.85
N ALA A 53 5.96 15.85 3.95
CA ALA A 53 6.99 16.09 2.92
C ALA A 53 6.66 15.35 1.62
N ILE A 54 6.17 14.10 1.72
CA ILE A 54 5.73 13.33 0.54
C ILE A 54 4.56 14.04 -0.15
N TYR A 55 3.55 14.43 0.61
CA TYR A 55 2.36 15.11 0.11
C TYR A 55 2.69 16.45 -0.57
N LEU A 56 3.48 17.31 0.08
CA LEU A 56 3.85 18.60 -0.48
C LEU A 56 4.71 18.46 -1.76
N ALA A 57 5.62 17.48 -1.78
CA ALA A 57 6.40 17.17 -2.98
C ALA A 57 5.50 16.65 -4.11
N PHE A 58 4.54 15.78 -3.80
CA PHE A 58 3.56 15.27 -4.76
C PHE A 58 2.73 16.41 -5.38
N ILE A 59 2.11 17.26 -4.55
CA ILE A 59 1.30 18.38 -5.03
C ILE A 59 2.14 19.36 -5.84
N GLY A 60 3.31 19.77 -5.31
CA GLY A 60 4.18 20.74 -5.98
C GLY A 60 4.66 20.26 -7.35
N ALA A 61 5.14 19.02 -7.43
CA ALA A 61 5.60 18.45 -8.69
C ALA A 61 4.44 18.20 -9.68
N PHE A 62 3.27 17.79 -9.17
CA PHE A 62 2.09 17.65 -10.00
C PHE A 62 1.67 18.99 -10.62
N LEU A 63 1.64 20.08 -9.85
CA LEU A 63 1.32 21.42 -10.36
C LEU A 63 2.33 21.91 -11.41
N VAL A 64 3.61 21.55 -11.29
CA VAL A 64 4.63 21.84 -12.31
C VAL A 64 4.39 21.04 -13.59
N ALA A 65 3.96 19.78 -13.48
CA ALA A 65 3.72 18.90 -14.63
C ALA A 65 2.34 19.13 -15.29
N LEU A 66 1.36 19.67 -14.56
CA LEU A 66 -0.02 19.85 -15.01
C LEU A 66 -0.17 20.63 -16.34
N PRO A 67 0.55 21.78 -16.55
CA PRO A 67 0.44 22.54 -17.80
C PRO A 67 0.92 21.78 -19.04
N LEU A 68 1.69 20.71 -18.85
CA LEU A 68 2.28 19.89 -19.92
C LEU A 68 1.41 18.67 -20.27
N MET A 69 0.30 18.48 -19.56
CA MET A 69 -0.63 17.38 -19.79
C MET A 69 -1.68 17.74 -20.85
N GLU A 70 -1.87 16.82 -21.78
CA GLU A 70 -2.98 16.86 -22.72
C GLU A 70 -3.98 15.72 -22.43
N GLY A 71 -5.26 15.95 -22.65
CA GLY A 71 -6.30 14.90 -22.59
C GLY A 71 -6.64 14.36 -21.20
N TYR A 72 -6.29 15.06 -20.13
CA TYR A 72 -6.63 14.65 -18.77
C TYR A 72 -8.07 15.00 -18.37
N LYS A 73 -8.59 14.31 -17.35
CA LYS A 73 -9.93 14.56 -16.78
C LYS A 73 -9.81 15.42 -15.52
N PRO A 74 -9.99 16.75 -15.61
CA PRO A 74 -9.71 17.68 -14.50
C PRO A 74 -10.47 17.31 -13.22
N HIS A 75 -11.76 16.98 -13.32
CA HIS A 75 -12.60 16.68 -12.17
C HIS A 75 -12.07 15.52 -11.33
N VAL A 76 -11.62 14.42 -11.97
CA VAL A 76 -11.07 13.25 -11.28
C VAL A 76 -9.81 13.60 -10.49
N ILE A 77 -8.94 14.41 -11.10
CA ILE A 77 -7.70 14.87 -10.47
C ILE A 77 -8.00 15.73 -9.24
N TRP A 78 -8.92 16.68 -9.35
CA TRP A 78 -9.33 17.51 -8.21
C TRP A 78 -9.93 16.68 -7.08
N GLY A 79 -10.71 15.66 -7.40
CA GLY A 79 -11.23 14.71 -6.40
C GLY A 79 -10.13 14.02 -5.64
N LEU A 80 -9.11 13.50 -6.34
CA LEU A 80 -7.94 12.86 -5.72
C LEU A 80 -7.16 13.86 -4.85
N LEU A 81 -6.86 15.06 -5.36
CA LEU A 81 -6.10 16.07 -4.61
C LEU A 81 -6.82 16.52 -3.34
N LEU A 82 -8.12 16.79 -3.43
CA LEU A 82 -8.93 17.18 -2.27
C LEU A 82 -9.01 16.06 -1.23
N GLY A 83 -9.28 14.83 -1.66
CA GLY A 83 -9.30 13.67 -0.77
C GLY A 83 -7.93 13.43 -0.11
N ALA A 84 -6.85 13.50 -0.89
CA ALA A 84 -5.48 13.41 -0.39
C ALA A 84 -5.15 14.49 0.64
N THR A 85 -5.63 15.73 0.41
CA THR A 85 -5.49 16.82 1.37
C THR A 85 -6.19 16.51 2.69
N ILE A 86 -7.44 16.03 2.63
CA ILE A 86 -8.23 15.68 3.83
C ILE A 86 -7.51 14.61 4.65
N VAL A 87 -7.08 13.49 4.05
CA VAL A 87 -6.42 12.41 4.80
C VAL A 87 -5.06 12.84 5.34
N THR A 88 -4.31 13.68 4.61
CA THR A 88 -3.04 14.22 5.08
C THR A 88 -3.21 15.14 6.29
N ILE A 89 -4.23 16.00 6.27
CA ILE A 89 -4.56 16.86 7.42
C ILE A 89 -4.95 16.00 8.62
N VAL A 90 -5.85 15.03 8.43
CA VAL A 90 -6.26 14.12 9.51
C VAL A 90 -5.05 13.36 10.09
N GLY A 91 -4.18 12.83 9.23
CA GLY A 91 -2.96 12.16 9.67
C GLY A 91 -1.96 13.08 10.37
N ALA A 92 -1.80 14.32 9.91
CA ALA A 92 -0.92 15.29 10.56
C ALA A 92 -1.46 15.74 11.94
N LEU A 93 -2.77 15.84 12.09
CA LEU A 93 -3.43 16.08 13.37
C LEU A 93 -3.26 14.87 14.30
N ASP A 94 -3.35 13.66 13.76
CA ASP A 94 -3.08 12.43 14.53
C ASP A 94 -1.64 12.36 15.03
N ASP A 95 -0.68 12.64 14.15
CA ASP A 95 0.75 12.68 14.49
C ASP A 95 1.08 13.66 15.62
N ARG A 96 0.24 14.68 15.83
CA ARG A 96 0.44 15.68 16.87
C ARG A 96 -0.41 15.47 18.12
N PHE A 97 -1.66 14.99 17.96
CA PHE A 97 -2.68 15.00 19.01
C PHE A 97 -3.19 13.61 19.38
N ASP A 98 -2.70 12.53 18.76
CA ASP A 98 -3.13 11.15 18.96
C ASP A 98 -4.67 11.01 18.90
N LEU A 99 -5.26 11.24 17.70
CA LEU A 99 -6.70 11.22 17.47
C LEU A 99 -7.31 9.84 17.74
N SER A 100 -8.58 9.83 18.14
CA SER A 100 -9.29 8.56 18.29
C SER A 100 -9.46 7.84 16.95
N PRO A 101 -9.47 6.49 16.93
CA PRO A 101 -9.67 5.72 15.70
C PRO A 101 -10.95 6.07 14.94
N LYS A 102 -12.01 6.50 15.65
CA LYS A 102 -13.29 6.93 15.06
C LYS A 102 -13.14 8.22 14.25
N VAL A 103 -12.35 9.18 14.72
CA VAL A 103 -12.10 10.46 14.03
C VAL A 103 -11.27 10.19 12.77
N LYS A 104 -10.25 9.34 12.86
CA LYS A 104 -9.46 8.93 11.68
C LYS A 104 -10.34 8.24 10.63
N LEU A 105 -11.18 7.31 11.04
CA LEU A 105 -12.11 6.62 10.14
C LEU A 105 -13.08 7.60 9.47
N LEU A 106 -13.64 8.57 10.22
CA LEU A 106 -14.53 9.59 9.65
C LEU A 106 -13.81 10.42 8.59
N GLY A 107 -12.57 10.85 8.85
CA GLY A 107 -11.75 11.59 7.87
C GLY A 107 -11.48 10.78 6.61
N GLN A 108 -11.17 9.49 6.73
CA GLN A 108 -10.98 8.58 5.60
C GLN A 108 -12.29 8.39 4.80
N MET A 109 -13.43 8.25 5.47
CA MET A 109 -14.74 8.14 4.81
C MET A 109 -15.11 9.43 4.06
N LEU A 110 -14.87 10.60 4.65
CA LEU A 110 -15.08 11.89 3.99
C LEU A 110 -14.21 12.03 2.75
N ALA A 111 -12.93 11.75 2.84
CA ALA A 111 -12.00 11.80 1.72
C ALA A 111 -12.41 10.83 0.59
N SER A 112 -12.81 9.62 0.95
CA SER A 112 -13.30 8.61 -0.01
C SER A 112 -14.61 9.06 -0.66
N GLY A 113 -15.51 9.67 0.10
CA GLY A 113 -16.76 10.26 -0.40
C GLY A 113 -16.53 11.39 -1.41
N VAL A 114 -15.54 12.26 -1.15
CA VAL A 114 -15.11 13.29 -2.10
C VAL A 114 -14.66 12.67 -3.41
N VAL A 115 -13.76 11.69 -3.37
CA VAL A 115 -13.25 11.00 -4.57
C VAL A 115 -14.38 10.35 -5.38
N VAL A 116 -15.31 9.71 -4.70
CA VAL A 116 -16.50 9.10 -5.33
C VAL A 116 -17.40 10.15 -5.98
N ALA A 117 -17.64 11.30 -5.32
CA ALA A 117 -18.41 12.42 -5.86
C ALA A 117 -17.78 13.01 -7.13
N PHE A 118 -16.44 12.98 -7.23
CA PHE A 118 -15.69 13.38 -8.42
C PHE A 118 -15.56 12.28 -9.49
N GLY A 119 -16.31 11.17 -9.37
CA GLY A 119 -16.45 10.15 -10.42
C GLY A 119 -15.46 8.99 -10.36
N VAL A 120 -14.70 8.84 -9.28
CA VAL A 120 -13.85 7.67 -9.06
C VAL A 120 -14.69 6.56 -8.44
N LYS A 121 -15.03 5.53 -9.22
CA LYS A 121 -15.89 4.42 -8.79
C LYS A 121 -15.40 3.10 -9.35
N VAL A 122 -15.62 2.04 -8.60
CA VAL A 122 -15.52 0.65 -9.06
C VAL A 122 -16.82 0.31 -9.79
N ASP A 123 -16.92 0.62 -11.07
CA ASP A 123 -18.16 0.45 -11.84
C ASP A 123 -18.40 -1.00 -12.27
N PHE A 124 -17.33 -1.76 -12.49
CA PHE A 124 -17.36 -3.15 -12.94
C PHE A 124 -16.46 -4.02 -12.06
N VAL A 125 -16.91 -5.23 -11.79
CA VAL A 125 -16.08 -6.30 -11.25
C VAL A 125 -16.15 -7.48 -12.21
N THR A 126 -15.02 -7.84 -12.79
CA THR A 126 -14.92 -9.00 -13.69
C THR A 126 -14.34 -10.15 -12.88
N LEU A 127 -15.07 -11.24 -12.77
CA LEU A 127 -14.64 -12.48 -12.15
C LEU A 127 -13.96 -13.37 -13.22
N PRO A 128 -13.06 -14.28 -12.82
CA PRO A 128 -12.30 -15.13 -13.77
C PRO A 128 -13.17 -16.01 -14.68
N PHE A 129 -14.44 -16.23 -14.36
CA PHE A 129 -15.34 -17.16 -15.04
C PHE A 129 -16.67 -16.54 -15.48
N GLY A 130 -16.76 -15.21 -15.66
CA GLY A 130 -18.01 -14.55 -16.00
C GLY A 130 -17.84 -13.26 -16.78
N ASP A 131 -18.94 -12.81 -17.38
CA ASP A 131 -19.03 -11.46 -17.93
C ASP A 131 -18.94 -10.43 -16.80
N GLY A 132 -18.34 -9.27 -17.10
CA GLY A 132 -18.20 -8.21 -16.10
C GLY A 132 -19.54 -7.79 -15.52
N THR A 133 -19.68 -7.85 -14.20
CA THR A 133 -20.89 -7.44 -13.50
C THR A 133 -20.85 -5.95 -13.21
N GLN A 134 -21.87 -5.22 -13.69
CA GLN A 134 -22.06 -3.82 -13.33
C GLN A 134 -22.48 -3.70 -11.86
N MET A 135 -21.77 -2.91 -11.07
CA MET A 135 -22.03 -2.75 -9.64
C MET A 135 -23.22 -1.82 -9.33
N GLY A 136 -23.64 -1.02 -10.30
CA GLY A 136 -24.75 -0.08 -10.10
C GLY A 136 -24.55 0.80 -8.86
N TRP A 137 -25.54 0.85 -7.98
CA TRP A 137 -25.48 1.62 -6.73
C TRP A 137 -24.45 1.07 -5.73
N LEU A 138 -24.10 -0.22 -5.80
CA LEU A 138 -23.06 -0.86 -4.97
C LEU A 138 -21.67 -0.31 -5.26
N SER A 139 -21.44 0.30 -6.43
CA SER A 139 -20.19 0.96 -6.80
C SER A 139 -19.70 1.95 -5.72
N ILE A 140 -20.61 2.72 -5.14
CA ILE A 140 -20.28 3.73 -4.11
C ILE A 140 -19.75 3.09 -2.82
N PRO A 141 -20.50 2.23 -2.12
CA PRO A 141 -20.03 1.64 -0.88
C PRO A 141 -18.80 0.73 -1.08
N ILE A 142 -18.71 0.01 -2.19
CA ILE A 142 -17.54 -0.82 -2.50
C ILE A 142 -16.29 0.05 -2.68
N THR A 143 -16.39 1.18 -3.38
CA THR A 143 -15.27 2.10 -3.58
C THR A 143 -14.80 2.71 -2.26
N ILE A 144 -15.74 3.17 -1.42
CA ILE A 144 -15.41 3.71 -0.09
C ILE A 144 -14.74 2.64 0.77
N PHE A 145 -15.31 1.43 0.81
CA PHE A 145 -14.74 0.31 1.57
C PHE A 145 -13.32 -0.04 1.10
N TRP A 146 -13.09 -0.06 -0.22
CA TRP A 146 -11.77 -0.29 -0.81
C TRP A 146 -10.76 0.77 -0.37
N ILE A 147 -11.10 2.05 -0.55
CA ILE A 147 -10.18 3.14 -0.23
C ILE A 147 -9.86 3.16 1.28
N VAL A 148 -10.87 3.05 2.13
CA VAL A 148 -10.69 3.01 3.58
C VAL A 148 -9.91 1.76 4.00
N GLY A 149 -10.23 0.60 3.44
CA GLY A 149 -9.55 -0.67 3.74
C GLY A 149 -8.06 -0.64 3.42
N VAL A 150 -7.71 -0.19 2.20
CA VAL A 150 -6.31 -0.05 1.78
C VAL A 150 -5.59 1.02 2.60
N THR A 151 -6.24 2.14 2.89
CA THR A 151 -5.66 3.21 3.73
C THR A 151 -5.26 2.68 5.10
N ASN A 152 -6.13 1.91 5.74
CA ASN A 152 -5.82 1.28 7.02
C ASN A 152 -4.78 0.16 6.89
N ALA A 153 -4.79 -0.61 5.81
CA ALA A 153 -3.80 -1.67 5.58
C ALA A 153 -2.37 -1.10 5.45
N ILE A 154 -2.19 0.01 4.72
CA ILE A 154 -0.89 0.70 4.64
C ILE A 154 -0.49 1.28 6.00
N ASN A 155 -1.43 1.84 6.76
CA ASN A 155 -1.15 2.36 8.09
C ASN A 155 -0.71 1.24 9.06
N LEU A 156 -1.30 0.05 8.97
CA LEU A 156 -0.93 -1.09 9.81
C LEU A 156 0.47 -1.66 9.55
N ILE A 157 0.97 -1.57 8.32
CA ILE A 157 2.32 -2.03 8.00
C ILE A 157 3.42 -1.00 8.32
N ASP A 158 3.07 0.24 8.70
CA ASP A 158 4.05 1.29 9.04
C ASP A 158 4.66 1.07 10.44
N GLY A 159 5.29 -0.08 10.64
CA GLY A 159 5.88 -0.48 11.92
C GLY A 159 7.41 -0.51 11.95
N LEU A 160 8.09 -0.38 10.80
CA LEU A 160 9.56 -0.38 10.69
C LEU A 160 10.04 0.72 9.74
N ASP A 161 11.26 1.24 10.01
CA ASP A 161 11.92 2.25 9.17
C ASP A 161 11.91 1.86 7.69
N GLY A 162 11.34 2.70 6.85
CA GLY A 162 11.27 2.50 5.40
C GLY A 162 10.24 1.47 4.93
N LEU A 163 9.61 0.70 5.83
CA LEU A 163 8.76 -0.43 5.42
C LEU A 163 7.58 0.02 4.58
N ALA A 164 6.70 0.85 5.11
CA ALA A 164 5.51 1.28 4.39
C ALA A 164 5.84 2.17 3.19
N ALA A 165 6.84 3.05 3.30
CA ALA A 165 7.31 3.87 2.19
C ALA A 165 7.84 3.02 1.02
N GLY A 166 8.68 2.00 1.29
CA GLY A 166 9.23 1.17 0.23
C GLY A 166 8.23 0.20 -0.39
N VAL A 167 7.33 -0.41 0.40
CA VAL A 167 6.21 -1.21 -0.14
C VAL A 167 5.31 -0.35 -1.01
N SER A 168 5.01 0.88 -0.58
CA SER A 168 4.24 1.86 -1.37
C SER A 168 4.98 2.29 -2.64
N ALA A 169 6.32 2.41 -2.61
CA ALA A 169 7.12 2.70 -3.80
C ALA A 169 7.02 1.56 -4.83
N ILE A 170 7.13 0.31 -4.40
CA ILE A 170 6.98 -0.87 -5.27
C ILE A 170 5.57 -0.90 -5.87
N ALA A 171 4.54 -0.72 -5.06
CA ALA A 171 3.15 -0.67 -5.51
C ALA A 171 2.91 0.47 -6.51
N THR A 172 3.42 1.69 -6.22
CA THR A 172 3.30 2.86 -7.10
C THR A 172 4.04 2.63 -8.43
N GLY A 173 5.24 2.06 -8.39
CA GLY A 173 6.01 1.69 -9.59
C GLY A 173 5.26 0.67 -10.45
N THR A 174 4.58 -0.29 -9.82
CA THR A 174 3.75 -1.26 -10.53
C THR A 174 2.54 -0.60 -11.20
N ILE A 175 1.84 0.30 -10.50
CA ILE A 175 0.72 1.08 -11.08
C ILE A 175 1.23 1.93 -12.25
N PHE A 176 2.41 2.54 -12.13
CA PHE A 176 3.02 3.32 -13.21
C PHE A 176 3.26 2.47 -14.46
N VAL A 177 3.94 1.32 -14.32
CA VAL A 177 4.22 0.40 -15.44
C VAL A 177 2.93 -0.06 -16.10
N LEU A 178 1.95 -0.52 -15.32
CA LEU A 178 0.67 -0.98 -15.83
C LEU A 178 -0.11 0.15 -16.53
N SER A 179 -0.05 1.38 -16.00
CA SER A 179 -0.70 2.53 -16.63
C SER A 179 -0.09 2.89 -17.98
N LEU A 180 1.23 2.71 -18.14
CA LEU A 180 1.90 2.86 -19.42
C LEU A 180 1.44 1.78 -20.42
N LEU A 181 1.38 0.52 -20.00
CA LEU A 181 0.92 -0.60 -20.83
C LEU A 181 -0.53 -0.43 -21.27
N MET A 182 -1.37 0.18 -20.43
CA MET A 182 -2.80 0.43 -20.70
C MET A 182 -3.07 1.79 -21.39
N GLY A 183 -2.04 2.59 -21.64
CA GLY A 183 -2.20 3.93 -22.23
C GLY A 183 -2.92 4.95 -21.34
N ASN A 184 -2.97 4.73 -20.01
CA ASN A 184 -3.62 5.63 -19.07
C ASN A 184 -2.67 6.76 -18.62
N VAL A 185 -2.59 7.81 -19.45
CA VAL A 185 -1.70 8.96 -19.26
C VAL A 185 -1.85 9.63 -17.88
N THR A 186 -3.09 9.80 -17.42
CA THR A 186 -3.37 10.48 -16.14
C THR A 186 -2.81 9.69 -14.97
N VAL A 187 -3.09 8.38 -14.90
CA VAL A 187 -2.62 7.54 -13.81
C VAL A 187 -1.10 7.34 -13.89
N ALA A 188 -0.54 7.24 -15.10
CA ALA A 188 0.91 7.16 -15.30
C ALA A 188 1.62 8.40 -14.72
N LEU A 189 1.15 9.62 -15.02
CA LEU A 189 1.79 10.83 -14.46
C LEU A 189 1.63 10.90 -12.94
N LEU A 190 0.41 10.69 -12.42
CA LEU A 190 0.17 10.73 -10.97
C LEU A 190 1.04 9.69 -10.23
N SER A 191 1.19 8.50 -10.81
CA SER A 191 2.05 7.45 -10.24
C SER A 191 3.54 7.81 -10.33
N ALA A 192 4.00 8.39 -11.44
CA ALA A 192 5.39 8.85 -11.59
C ALA A 192 5.74 9.91 -10.53
N VAL A 193 4.88 10.91 -10.36
CA VAL A 193 5.05 11.97 -9.36
C VAL A 193 5.01 11.42 -7.94
N LEU A 194 4.06 10.50 -7.64
CA LEU A 194 3.97 9.86 -6.33
C LEU A 194 5.21 9.02 -6.04
N LEU A 195 5.69 8.26 -7.02
CA LEU A 195 6.91 7.44 -6.90
C LEU A 195 8.13 8.31 -6.59
N GLY A 196 8.31 9.42 -7.32
CA GLY A 196 9.39 10.37 -7.06
C GLY A 196 9.35 10.93 -5.64
N SER A 197 8.17 11.36 -5.16
CA SER A 197 8.02 11.89 -3.81
C SER A 197 8.29 10.84 -2.72
N ILE A 198 7.86 9.58 -2.92
CA ILE A 198 8.15 8.49 -1.99
C ILE A 198 9.65 8.20 -1.95
N LEU A 199 10.31 8.06 -3.10
CA LEU A 199 11.74 7.72 -3.16
C LEU A 199 12.63 8.82 -2.56
N GLY A 200 12.29 10.10 -2.81
CA GLY A 200 12.98 11.23 -2.17
C GLY A 200 12.84 11.23 -0.66
N PHE A 201 11.66 10.92 -0.14
CA PHE A 201 11.43 10.75 1.31
C PHE A 201 12.14 9.51 1.88
N LEU A 202 12.10 8.37 1.16
CA LEU A 202 12.68 7.09 1.59
C LEU A 202 14.18 7.22 1.89
N PHE A 203 14.89 8.12 1.20
CA PHE A 203 16.30 8.43 1.48
C PHE A 203 16.54 8.84 2.95
N PHE A 204 15.54 9.47 3.60
CA PHE A 204 15.62 9.87 5.01
C PHE A 204 14.92 8.90 5.95
N ASN A 205 13.99 8.09 5.44
CA ASN A 205 13.19 7.16 6.23
C ASN A 205 13.74 5.74 6.24
N PHE A 206 14.62 5.35 5.29
CA PHE A 206 15.25 4.03 5.29
C PHE A 206 16.16 3.85 6.52
N HIS A 207 16.21 2.62 7.01
CA HIS A 207 16.95 2.30 8.25
C HIS A 207 18.45 2.62 8.18
N PRO A 208 19.01 3.35 9.18
CA PRO A 208 18.37 3.97 10.34
C PRO A 208 17.64 5.28 9.97
N ALA A 209 16.36 5.35 10.26
CA ALA A 209 15.53 6.49 9.90
C ALA A 209 15.97 7.79 10.59
N LYS A 210 15.85 8.92 9.85
CA LYS A 210 16.09 10.28 10.37
C LYS A 210 14.78 11.02 10.67
N ILE A 211 13.66 10.50 10.17
CA ILE A 211 12.29 10.98 10.35
C ILE A 211 11.33 9.83 10.08
N PHE A 212 10.29 9.68 10.89
CA PHE A 212 9.21 8.72 10.64
C PHE A 212 8.19 9.29 9.66
N MET A 213 7.55 8.39 8.93
CA MET A 213 6.49 8.75 7.96
C MET A 213 5.27 9.32 8.68
N GLY A 214 4.87 8.68 9.78
CA GLY A 214 3.71 9.03 10.58
C GLY A 214 2.38 8.71 9.88
N ASP A 215 1.28 8.95 10.60
CA ASP A 215 -0.07 8.75 10.09
C ASP A 215 -0.38 9.70 8.91
N SER A 216 0.22 10.90 8.90
CA SER A 216 0.15 11.82 7.75
C SER A 216 0.60 11.17 6.44
N GLY A 217 1.65 10.34 6.47
CA GLY A 217 2.15 9.65 5.28
C GLY A 217 1.45 8.33 5.02
N ALA A 218 1.21 7.53 6.04
CA ALA A 218 0.57 6.24 5.90
C ALA A 218 -0.86 6.37 5.33
N LEU A 219 -1.65 7.33 5.83
CA LEU A 219 -3.00 7.61 5.32
C LEU A 219 -2.95 8.19 3.91
N PHE A 220 -2.02 9.12 3.63
CA PHE A 220 -1.86 9.71 2.30
C PHE A 220 -1.49 8.65 1.25
N LEU A 221 -0.49 7.80 1.54
CA LEU A 221 -0.05 6.75 0.62
C LEU A 221 -1.13 5.70 0.40
N GLY A 222 -1.77 5.23 1.47
CA GLY A 222 -2.84 4.25 1.36
C GLY A 222 -4.03 4.76 0.55
N PHE A 223 -4.48 5.99 0.81
CA PHE A 223 -5.53 6.65 0.07
C PHE A 223 -5.16 6.84 -1.42
N SER A 224 -3.95 7.33 -1.69
CA SER A 224 -3.48 7.59 -3.05
C SER A 224 -3.37 6.28 -3.84
N LEU A 225 -2.76 5.24 -3.28
CA LEU A 225 -2.63 3.92 -3.90
C LEU A 225 -3.99 3.28 -4.19
N ALA A 226 -4.91 3.33 -3.23
CA ALA A 226 -6.26 2.82 -3.41
C ALA A 226 -7.01 3.56 -4.53
N THR A 227 -6.92 4.89 -4.56
CA THR A 227 -7.58 5.72 -5.57
C THR A 227 -6.96 5.51 -6.95
N LEU A 228 -5.62 5.49 -7.06
CA LEU A 228 -4.91 5.23 -8.31
C LEU A 228 -5.19 3.81 -8.84
N SER A 229 -5.33 2.82 -7.97
CA SER A 229 -5.68 1.46 -8.38
C SER A 229 -7.08 1.39 -8.96
N VAL A 230 -8.06 2.10 -8.40
CA VAL A 230 -9.42 2.19 -8.98
C VAL A 230 -9.41 2.91 -10.33
N LEU A 231 -8.66 4.02 -10.44
CA LEU A 231 -8.56 4.80 -11.68
C LEU A 231 -7.81 4.07 -12.79
N GLY A 232 -6.76 3.34 -12.43
CA GLY A 232 -5.87 2.66 -13.37
C GLY A 232 -6.54 1.48 -14.06
N PHE A 233 -7.42 0.78 -13.37
CA PHE A 233 -7.94 -0.52 -13.82
C PHE A 233 -9.43 -0.52 -14.16
N LYS A 234 -10.04 0.65 -14.31
CA LYS A 234 -11.46 0.83 -14.66
C LYS A 234 -11.89 0.14 -15.98
N GLN A 235 -10.93 -0.10 -16.89
CA GLN A 235 -11.18 -0.65 -18.24
C GLN A 235 -10.55 -2.04 -18.45
N ALA A 236 -9.92 -2.64 -17.46
CA ALA A 236 -9.30 -3.94 -17.58
C ALA A 236 -10.37 -5.06 -17.57
N THR A 237 -10.57 -5.68 -18.71
CA THR A 237 -11.71 -6.55 -19.00
C THR A 237 -11.73 -7.90 -18.29
N LEU A 238 -10.61 -8.44 -17.81
CA LEU A 238 -10.58 -9.81 -17.29
C LEU A 238 -10.22 -9.94 -15.79
N VAL A 239 -9.57 -8.95 -15.18
CA VAL A 239 -9.05 -9.10 -13.81
C VAL A 239 -9.05 -7.75 -13.09
N SER A 240 -10.05 -6.90 -13.35
CA SER A 240 -10.06 -5.49 -12.93
C SER A 240 -9.90 -5.28 -11.42
N PHE A 241 -10.33 -6.23 -10.59
CA PHE A 241 -10.20 -6.12 -9.14
C PHE A 241 -9.06 -6.97 -8.56
N VAL A 242 -8.63 -8.02 -9.26
CA VAL A 242 -7.55 -8.91 -8.81
C VAL A 242 -6.18 -8.23 -8.93
N VAL A 243 -5.94 -7.48 -10.02
CA VAL A 243 -4.68 -6.74 -10.22
C VAL A 243 -4.43 -5.72 -9.08
N PRO A 244 -5.36 -4.84 -8.68
CA PRO A 244 -5.24 -4.00 -7.48
C PRO A 244 -4.93 -4.77 -6.20
N ILE A 245 -5.58 -5.92 -5.97
CA ILE A 245 -5.30 -6.76 -4.81
C ILE A 245 -3.86 -7.27 -4.83
N PHE A 246 -3.33 -7.68 -5.98
CA PHE A 246 -1.95 -8.14 -6.11
C PHE A 246 -0.95 -6.99 -5.96
N ILE A 247 -1.19 -5.81 -6.55
CA ILE A 247 -0.33 -4.62 -6.36
C ILE A 247 -0.18 -4.31 -4.86
N LEU A 248 -1.25 -4.43 -4.10
CA LEU A 248 -1.33 -4.17 -2.67
C LEU A 248 -1.24 -5.46 -1.82
N GLY A 249 -0.65 -6.51 -2.38
CA GLY A 249 -0.66 -7.85 -1.81
C GLY A 249 -0.07 -7.94 -0.41
N VAL A 250 1.03 -7.23 -0.13
CA VAL A 250 1.65 -7.22 1.21
C VAL A 250 0.73 -6.59 2.26
N PRO A 251 0.27 -5.33 2.15
CA PRO A 251 -0.58 -4.74 3.17
C PRO A 251 -1.92 -5.47 3.33
N LEU A 252 -2.52 -5.93 2.22
CA LEU A 252 -3.79 -6.63 2.26
C LEU A 252 -3.66 -8.03 2.88
N SER A 253 -2.61 -8.79 2.55
CA SER A 253 -2.39 -10.11 3.14
C SER A 253 -2.07 -10.03 4.63
N ASP A 254 -1.25 -9.06 5.05
CA ASP A 254 -0.93 -8.86 6.48
C ASP A 254 -2.19 -8.51 7.28
N THR A 255 -3.03 -7.61 6.75
CA THR A 255 -4.33 -7.25 7.35
C THR A 255 -5.28 -8.44 7.37
N PHE A 256 -5.37 -9.21 6.28
CA PHE A 256 -6.20 -10.41 6.18
C PHE A 256 -5.81 -11.46 7.22
N PHE A 257 -4.52 -11.79 7.32
CA PHE A 257 -4.04 -12.73 8.33
C PHE A 257 -4.28 -12.22 9.75
N ALA A 258 -4.18 -10.91 10.00
CA ALA A 258 -4.53 -10.33 11.30
C ALA A 258 -6.03 -10.53 11.64
N ILE A 259 -6.93 -10.32 10.68
CA ILE A 259 -8.37 -10.55 10.86
C ILE A 259 -8.65 -12.04 11.12
N VAL A 260 -8.11 -12.94 10.29
CA VAL A 260 -8.26 -14.40 10.45
C VAL A 260 -7.80 -14.84 11.83
N ARG A 261 -6.64 -14.40 12.27
CA ARG A 261 -6.06 -14.75 13.58
C ARG A 261 -6.94 -14.29 14.74
N ARG A 262 -7.46 -13.03 14.68
CA ARG A 262 -8.36 -12.50 15.69
C ARG A 262 -9.67 -13.26 15.74
N THR A 263 -10.24 -13.60 14.60
CA THR A 263 -11.47 -14.41 14.50
C THR A 263 -11.28 -15.80 15.09
N LEU A 264 -10.19 -16.49 14.75
CA LEU A 264 -9.85 -17.81 15.28
C LEU A 264 -9.63 -17.78 16.81
N ASN A 265 -9.04 -16.70 17.32
CA ASN A 265 -8.78 -16.51 18.75
C ASN A 265 -9.97 -15.87 19.50
N ARG A 266 -11.10 -15.63 18.83
CA ARG A 266 -12.31 -15.00 19.41
C ARG A 266 -12.00 -13.65 20.07
N THR A 267 -11.06 -12.87 19.52
CA THR A 267 -10.73 -11.52 19.97
C THR A 267 -11.38 -10.48 19.05
N PRO A 268 -11.75 -9.29 19.59
CA PRO A 268 -12.31 -8.22 18.75
C PRO A 268 -11.38 -7.85 17.60
N ILE A 269 -11.95 -7.56 16.41
CA ILE A 269 -11.16 -7.16 15.22
C ILE A 269 -10.36 -5.88 15.48
N SER A 270 -10.84 -5.01 16.38
CA SER A 270 -10.17 -3.76 16.78
C SER A 270 -9.09 -3.95 17.84
N ALA A 271 -8.89 -5.17 18.38
CA ALA A 271 -7.84 -5.42 19.37
C ALA A 271 -6.44 -5.21 18.77
N ALA A 272 -5.52 -4.68 19.59
CA ALA A 272 -4.12 -4.55 19.18
C ALA A 272 -3.51 -5.94 18.88
N ASP A 273 -2.78 -6.03 17.77
CA ASP A 273 -2.10 -7.25 17.34
C ASP A 273 -0.59 -7.02 17.23
N LYS A 274 0.20 -7.93 17.75
CA LYS A 274 1.66 -7.89 17.70
C LYS A 274 2.25 -8.97 16.77
N ASN A 275 1.39 -9.61 15.95
CA ASN A 275 1.82 -10.69 15.07
C ASN A 275 1.72 -10.32 13.58
N HIS A 276 1.86 -9.02 13.26
CA HIS A 276 2.05 -8.59 11.88
C HIS A 276 3.34 -9.17 11.29
N LEU A 277 3.42 -9.31 9.98
CA LEU A 277 4.53 -9.94 9.25
C LEU A 277 5.91 -9.44 9.74
N HIS A 278 6.07 -8.13 9.91
CA HIS A 278 7.32 -7.54 10.37
C HIS A 278 7.69 -7.98 11.80
N HIS A 279 6.71 -8.09 12.71
CA HIS A 279 6.97 -8.58 14.06
C HIS A 279 7.36 -10.06 14.09
N CYS A 280 6.73 -10.87 13.23
CA CYS A 280 7.08 -12.29 13.10
C CYS A 280 8.51 -12.48 12.57
N LEU A 281 8.93 -11.68 11.58
CA LEU A 281 10.29 -11.74 11.03
C LEU A 281 11.35 -11.32 12.08
N LEU A 282 11.08 -10.27 12.85
CA LEU A 282 11.94 -9.87 13.98
C LEU A 282 12.02 -10.97 15.05
N ALA A 283 10.91 -11.62 15.36
CA ALA A 283 10.86 -12.73 16.33
C ALA A 283 11.63 -13.98 15.86
N LEU A 284 11.80 -14.15 14.54
CA LEU A 284 12.65 -15.19 13.94
C LEU A 284 14.16 -14.84 14.00
N GLY A 285 14.51 -13.67 14.55
CA GLY A 285 15.90 -13.23 14.70
C GLY A 285 16.44 -12.44 13.50
N LEU A 286 15.61 -12.08 12.52
CA LEU A 286 16.05 -11.17 11.46
C LEU A 286 16.22 -9.75 12.02
N GLY A 287 17.33 -9.10 11.67
CA GLY A 287 17.52 -7.69 11.99
C GLY A 287 16.52 -6.78 11.25
N HIS A 288 16.31 -5.57 11.75
CA HIS A 288 15.37 -4.56 11.21
C HIS A 288 15.47 -4.42 9.68
N ARG A 289 16.67 -4.12 9.17
CA ARG A 289 16.93 -3.95 7.73
C ARG A 289 16.58 -5.20 6.91
N ASN A 290 16.97 -6.38 7.39
CA ASN A 290 16.74 -7.64 6.67
C ASN A 290 15.25 -7.98 6.63
N SER A 291 14.51 -7.74 7.71
CA SER A 291 13.05 -7.91 7.73
C SER A 291 12.35 -7.03 6.68
N VAL A 292 12.77 -5.76 6.56
CA VAL A 292 12.23 -4.84 5.54
C VAL A 292 12.56 -5.32 4.13
N LEU A 293 13.80 -5.76 3.87
CA LEU A 293 14.21 -6.26 2.55
C LEU A 293 13.48 -7.54 2.16
N VAL A 294 13.22 -8.46 3.10
CA VAL A 294 12.38 -9.65 2.85
C VAL A 294 10.97 -9.24 2.45
N ILE A 295 10.36 -8.27 3.14
CA ILE A 295 9.02 -7.79 2.79
C ILE A 295 9.02 -7.08 1.43
N TYR A 296 10.07 -6.33 1.07
CA TYR A 296 10.22 -5.77 -0.28
C TYR A 296 10.30 -6.88 -1.35
N GLY A 297 10.99 -7.98 -1.07
CA GLY A 297 11.02 -9.16 -1.95
C GLY A 297 9.63 -9.76 -2.17
N ILE A 298 8.84 -9.89 -1.11
CA ILE A 298 7.44 -10.34 -1.20
C ILE A 298 6.59 -9.32 -1.99
N ALA A 299 6.78 -8.03 -1.76
CA ALA A 299 6.07 -6.98 -2.51
C ALA A 299 6.44 -7.01 -4.00
N ALA A 300 7.72 -7.22 -4.34
CA ALA A 300 8.19 -7.37 -5.71
C ALA A 300 7.61 -8.62 -6.40
N MET A 301 7.48 -9.74 -5.68
CA MET A 301 6.81 -10.94 -6.17
C MET A 301 5.34 -10.65 -6.52
N PHE A 302 4.60 -9.98 -5.65
CA PHE A 302 3.23 -9.56 -5.92
C PHE A 302 3.15 -8.59 -7.10
N ALA A 303 4.07 -7.62 -7.18
CA ALA A 303 4.17 -6.66 -8.27
C ALA A 303 4.39 -7.37 -9.63
N THR A 304 5.32 -8.31 -9.68
CA THR A 304 5.57 -9.12 -10.89
C THR A 304 4.34 -9.93 -11.27
N SER A 305 3.68 -10.56 -10.29
CA SER A 305 2.44 -11.29 -10.53
C SER A 305 1.34 -10.37 -11.08
N ALA A 306 1.18 -9.14 -10.55
CA ALA A 306 0.20 -8.17 -11.05
C ALA A 306 0.46 -7.77 -12.51
N VAL A 307 1.72 -7.56 -12.90
CA VAL A 307 2.10 -7.27 -14.29
C VAL A 307 1.81 -8.47 -15.19
N LEU A 308 2.17 -9.67 -14.77
CA LEU A 308 1.86 -10.90 -15.53
C LEU A 308 0.36 -11.06 -15.72
N LEU A 309 -0.45 -10.89 -14.67
CA LEU A 309 -1.91 -11.01 -14.74
C LEU A 309 -2.54 -10.05 -15.75
N SER A 310 -1.93 -8.90 -16.01
CA SER A 310 -2.43 -7.93 -16.99
C SER A 310 -2.05 -8.23 -18.44
N THR A 311 -1.08 -9.12 -18.67
CA THR A 311 -0.49 -9.36 -20.01
C THR A 311 -0.72 -10.77 -20.55
N VAL A 312 -1.05 -11.74 -19.69
CA VAL A 312 -1.18 -13.16 -20.10
C VAL A 312 -2.62 -13.57 -20.37
N ALA A 313 -2.78 -14.70 -21.06
CA ALA A 313 -4.08 -15.32 -21.28
C ALA A 313 -4.73 -15.76 -19.95
N GLN A 314 -6.06 -15.80 -19.90
CA GLN A 314 -6.85 -16.05 -18.70
C GLN A 314 -6.47 -17.33 -17.94
N TRP A 315 -6.22 -18.45 -18.65
CA TRP A 315 -5.81 -19.70 -18.02
C TRP A 315 -4.43 -19.64 -17.38
N VAL A 316 -3.49 -18.84 -17.96
CA VAL A 316 -2.16 -18.58 -17.36
C VAL A 316 -2.32 -17.69 -16.14
N ALA A 317 -3.21 -16.71 -16.19
CA ALA A 317 -3.51 -15.84 -15.04
C ALA A 317 -3.96 -16.66 -13.82
N LEU A 318 -4.81 -17.67 -14.02
CA LEU A 318 -5.23 -18.58 -12.94
C LEU A 318 -4.06 -19.34 -12.32
N ILE A 319 -3.10 -19.80 -13.14
CA ILE A 319 -1.88 -20.46 -12.65
C ILE A 319 -1.04 -19.47 -11.83
N VAL A 320 -0.85 -18.24 -12.34
CA VAL A 320 -0.09 -17.20 -11.61
C VAL A 320 -0.74 -16.91 -10.25
N ILE A 321 -2.06 -16.77 -10.20
CA ILE A 321 -2.81 -16.57 -8.95
C ILE A 321 -2.57 -17.74 -8.01
N ALA A 322 -2.78 -18.99 -8.48
CA ALA A 322 -2.65 -20.19 -7.66
C ALA A 322 -1.21 -20.34 -7.10
N VAL A 323 -0.20 -20.14 -7.93
CA VAL A 323 1.21 -20.23 -7.51
C VAL A 323 1.55 -19.14 -6.49
N THR A 324 1.13 -17.89 -6.73
CA THR A 324 1.42 -16.79 -5.81
C THR A 324 0.74 -17.01 -4.45
N LEU A 325 -0.53 -17.44 -4.44
CA LEU A 325 -1.24 -17.76 -3.21
C LEU A 325 -0.63 -18.95 -2.47
N LEU A 326 -0.15 -19.96 -3.19
CA LEU A 326 0.55 -21.11 -2.60
C LEU A 326 1.86 -20.67 -1.94
N ILE A 327 2.66 -19.84 -2.61
CA ILE A 327 3.92 -19.30 -2.06
C ILE A 327 3.62 -18.47 -0.80
N LEU A 328 2.58 -17.61 -0.85
CA LEU A 328 2.15 -16.82 0.29
C LEU A 328 1.74 -17.70 1.47
N GLN A 329 0.92 -18.74 1.22
CA GLN A 329 0.45 -19.65 2.26
C GLN A 329 1.60 -20.43 2.89
N VAL A 330 2.50 -20.99 2.07
CA VAL A 330 3.70 -21.72 2.56
C VAL A 330 4.59 -20.78 3.37
N GLY A 331 4.82 -19.57 2.87
CA GLY A 331 5.58 -18.54 3.60
C GLY A 331 4.94 -18.18 4.95
N ALA A 332 3.61 -18.00 4.98
CA ALA A 332 2.86 -17.72 6.20
C ALA A 332 2.97 -18.86 7.23
N GLU A 333 2.94 -20.13 6.77
CA GLU A 333 3.14 -21.30 7.64
C GLU A 333 4.57 -21.41 8.17
N MET A 334 5.57 -21.10 7.33
CA MET A 334 6.99 -21.11 7.73
C MET A 334 7.27 -20.05 8.80
N ILE A 335 6.72 -18.86 8.63
CA ILE A 335 6.89 -17.74 9.55
C ILE A 335 6.01 -17.88 10.80
N GLY A 336 4.93 -18.69 10.73
CA GLY A 336 4.00 -18.91 11.83
C GLY A 336 3.04 -17.73 12.09
N ILE A 337 2.67 -17.01 11.01
CA ILE A 337 1.80 -15.82 11.10
C ILE A 337 0.39 -16.14 11.63
N VAL A 338 -0.22 -17.27 11.25
CA VAL A 338 -1.60 -17.61 11.63
C VAL A 338 -1.67 -18.31 12.97
N GLN A 339 -0.96 -19.43 13.13
CA GLN A 339 -0.87 -20.18 14.38
C GLN A 339 0.52 -20.83 14.50
N LYS A 340 1.21 -20.58 15.60
CA LYS A 340 2.51 -21.21 15.88
C LYS A 340 2.32 -22.73 15.95
N GLY A 341 3.07 -23.47 15.11
CA GLY A 341 3.10 -24.93 15.10
C GLY A 341 2.10 -25.64 14.18
N LYS A 342 1.06 -24.98 13.66
CA LYS A 342 0.18 -25.59 12.66
C LYS A 342 0.68 -25.26 11.25
N ARG A 343 1.04 -26.31 10.49
CA ARG A 343 1.60 -26.22 9.13
C ARG A 343 0.84 -27.16 8.17
N PRO A 344 -0.47 -26.88 7.89
CA PRO A 344 -1.31 -27.82 7.15
C PRO A 344 -0.79 -28.13 5.76
N VAL A 345 -0.36 -27.14 4.97
CA VAL A 345 0.15 -27.34 3.60
C VAL A 345 1.51 -28.04 3.63
N ILE A 346 2.44 -27.59 4.46
CA ILE A 346 3.76 -28.22 4.60
C ILE A 346 3.62 -29.66 5.06
N SER A 347 2.77 -29.95 6.05
CA SER A 347 2.56 -31.32 6.53
C SER A 347 1.86 -32.21 5.50
N PHE A 348 0.97 -31.67 4.69
CA PHE A 348 0.35 -32.38 3.57
C PHE A 348 1.39 -32.75 2.50
N VAL A 349 2.23 -31.82 2.09
CA VAL A 349 3.32 -32.08 1.13
C VAL A 349 4.30 -33.13 1.68
N GLN A 350 4.68 -33.03 2.95
CA GLN A 350 5.55 -34.02 3.58
C GLN A 350 4.94 -35.44 3.59
N ARG A 351 3.62 -35.57 3.85
CA ARG A 351 2.91 -36.85 3.77
C ARG A 351 2.92 -37.41 2.35
N LEU A 352 2.67 -36.60 1.33
CA LEU A 352 2.71 -37.03 -0.07
C LEU A 352 4.11 -37.55 -0.48
N LEU A 353 5.15 -36.84 -0.03
CA LEU A 353 6.54 -37.27 -0.31
C LEU A 353 6.92 -38.54 0.41
N SER A 354 6.46 -38.72 1.65
CA SER A 354 6.71 -39.97 2.42
C SER A 354 5.98 -41.17 1.84
N LEU A 355 4.76 -41.02 1.33
CA LEU A 355 4.00 -42.06 0.65
C LEU A 355 4.74 -42.52 -0.63
N LYS A 356 5.31 -41.57 -1.38
CA LYS A 356 6.06 -41.87 -2.61
C LYS A 356 7.40 -42.57 -2.36
N GLN A 357 7.97 -42.46 -1.16
CA GLN A 357 9.16 -43.22 -0.74
C GLN A 357 8.81 -44.64 -0.30
N SER A 358 7.63 -44.85 0.31
CA SER A 358 7.20 -46.21 0.70
C SER A 358 6.74 -47.08 -0.48
N GLU A 359 6.33 -46.48 -1.60
CA GLU A 359 5.99 -47.21 -2.84
C GLU A 359 7.25 -47.61 -3.69
N ARG A 360 8.42 -47.09 -3.33
CA ARG A 360 9.69 -47.36 -4.03
C ARG A 360 10.60 -48.32 -3.29
N MET A 361 10.23 -48.77 -2.11
CA MET A 361 10.88 -49.85 -1.36
C MET A 361 10.03 -51.11 -1.44
#